data_45d4d7f60e4fff34a87a13b684f6c83c
#
_entry.id   45d4d7f60e4fff34a87a13b684f6c83c
#
_cell.length_a   1.000
_cell.length_b   1.000
_cell.length_c   1.000
_cell.angle_alpha   90.00
_cell.angle_beta   90.00
_cell.angle_gamma   90.00
#
_symmetry.space_group_name_H-M   'P 1'
#
loop_
_entity.id
_entity.type
_entity.pdbx_description
1 polymer ?
#
loop_
_entity_poly.entity_id
_entity_poly.type
_entity_poly.pdbx_seq_one_letter_code
_entity_poly.pdbx_strand_id
1 'polypeptide(L)'
;MNKPGCRAGRRAREKRRKKTHGLTLTHEAQFVLLRRWLKEKGFTSQSLIPVDFQDTGRGLMTNQTIKAKNSVISLPEKCLLTTETVLESYMGDYIKRWHPPVSPLLALCCFLIAERHRGDASEWSPYINILPKTYTCPVYFSDDIIDLLPRSLQKKATEQKEQFQELYCSSLMFFRSLQPLFTQPTEELFTQDALRWAWCSINTRTVYMEHDQSEYLSREKDIYALAPYLDLLNHCPNVQVEAGFNKQTRCYEVKSVQGCKKFQQALINYGPHDNNRLLLEYGFVASGNPHSVVYVDLGTLQLCLDEKDKQLTQKLLYLRDNDFLRNLTFGMDGPSWRLMTALRLLSLKPEQYSCWKSVLLGAAVSRDREEWCIHSALKLCNNLSDDNVKALETLSELKQGANLPLLQQLCVVESLRQEEQRILEHTRVVLQNLRGQ
;
A
#
# COMPACT_ATOMS: atom_id res chain seq x y z
N MET A 1 58.60 8.07 -14.15
CA MET A 1 57.99 7.48 -12.94
C MET A 1 56.49 7.71 -12.93
N ASN A 2 55.71 6.73 -13.34
CA ASN A 2 54.26 6.80 -13.40
C ASN A 2 53.68 6.40 -12.04
N LYS A 3 52.82 7.23 -11.44
CA LYS A 3 52.19 7.02 -10.16
C LYS A 3 51.06 5.96 -10.27
N PRO A 4 51.09 4.87 -9.47
CA PRO A 4 50.09 3.80 -9.48
C PRO A 4 48.84 4.07 -8.60
N GLY A 5 48.50 5.32 -8.32
CA GLY A 5 47.45 5.65 -7.34
C GLY A 5 46.00 5.77 -7.87
N CYS A 6 45.77 5.76 -9.20
CA CYS A 6 44.48 6.18 -9.74
C CYS A 6 43.44 5.04 -9.93
N ARG A 7 43.84 3.78 -10.08
CA ARG A 7 42.92 2.65 -10.37
C ARG A 7 42.20 2.09 -9.13
N ALA A 8 42.86 2.05 -7.98
CA ALA A 8 42.24 1.55 -6.72
C ALA A 8 41.19 2.53 -6.19
N GLY A 9 41.45 3.83 -6.24
CA GLY A 9 40.50 4.86 -5.87
C GLY A 9 39.26 4.94 -6.77
N ARG A 10 39.45 4.65 -8.07
CA ARG A 10 38.33 4.59 -9.04
C ARG A 10 37.43 3.38 -8.78
N ARG A 11 37.99 2.18 -8.51
CA ARG A 11 37.25 0.98 -8.15
C ARG A 11 36.55 1.11 -6.78
N ALA A 12 37.17 1.74 -5.79
CA ALA A 12 36.55 2.00 -4.51
C ALA A 12 35.41 3.03 -4.61
N ARG A 13 35.56 4.09 -5.45
CA ARG A 13 34.50 5.04 -5.78
C ARG A 13 33.37 4.36 -6.58
N GLU A 14 33.67 3.50 -7.54
CA GLU A 14 32.68 2.70 -8.27
C GLU A 14 31.93 1.72 -7.37
N LYS A 15 32.63 1.04 -6.46
CA LYS A 15 32.02 0.14 -5.46
C LYS A 15 31.16 0.90 -4.46
N ARG A 16 31.56 2.10 -4.04
CA ARG A 16 30.75 3.01 -3.21
C ARG A 16 29.55 3.58 -3.97
N ARG A 17 29.72 3.89 -5.27
CA ARG A 17 28.66 4.35 -6.17
C ARG A 17 27.61 3.25 -6.44
N LYS A 18 28.05 1.98 -6.62
CA LYS A 18 27.15 0.82 -6.74
C LYS A 18 26.36 0.54 -5.47
N LYS A 19 26.93 0.84 -4.29
CA LYS A 19 26.27 0.67 -2.99
C LYS A 19 25.20 1.73 -2.68
N THR A 20 25.28 2.91 -3.32
CA THR A 20 24.38 4.06 -3.04
C THR A 20 23.40 4.38 -4.15
N HIS A 21 23.53 3.78 -5.36
CA HIS A 21 22.78 4.25 -6.53
C HIS A 21 22.00 3.17 -7.29
N GLY A 22 21.97 1.93 -6.84
CA GLY A 22 21.27 0.83 -7.52
C GLY A 22 21.88 0.44 -8.89
N LEU A 23 21.25 -0.54 -9.55
CA LEU A 23 21.63 -1.01 -10.88
C LEU A 23 20.76 -0.31 -11.93
N THR A 24 21.39 0.32 -12.94
CA THR A 24 20.63 0.94 -14.03
C THR A 24 19.96 -0.12 -14.91
N LEU A 25 18.67 0.07 -15.18
CA LEU A 25 17.86 -0.76 -16.06
C LEU A 25 17.73 -0.19 -17.47
N THR A 26 18.40 0.95 -17.75
CA THR A 26 18.26 1.71 -19.00
C THR A 26 18.58 0.90 -20.26
N HIS A 27 19.44 -0.11 -20.13
CA HIS A 27 19.90 -0.95 -21.24
C HIS A 27 19.18 -2.31 -21.31
N GLU A 28 18.32 -2.62 -20.39
CA GLU A 28 17.48 -3.82 -20.46
C GLU A 28 16.46 -3.69 -21.60
N ALA A 29 16.30 -4.75 -22.40
CA ALA A 29 15.46 -4.76 -23.60
C ALA A 29 14.04 -4.24 -23.32
N GLN A 30 13.42 -4.67 -22.23
CA GLN A 30 12.06 -4.27 -21.83
C GLN A 30 11.95 -2.75 -21.57
N PHE A 31 12.95 -2.13 -20.93
CA PHE A 31 12.94 -0.68 -20.68
C PHE A 31 13.31 0.14 -21.92
N VAL A 32 14.13 -0.43 -22.83
CA VAL A 32 14.40 0.18 -24.14
C VAL A 32 13.13 0.22 -24.98
N LEU A 33 12.38 -0.88 -25.04
CA LEU A 33 11.10 -0.97 -25.75
C LEU A 33 10.06 -0.02 -25.16
N LEU A 34 9.91 0.00 -23.83
CA LEU A 34 8.99 0.93 -23.16
C LEU A 34 9.31 2.40 -23.50
N ARG A 35 10.58 2.80 -23.42
CA ARG A 35 10.98 4.18 -23.71
C ARG A 35 10.77 4.56 -25.17
N ARG A 36 10.96 3.62 -26.11
CA ARG A 36 10.68 3.81 -27.52
C ARG A 36 9.19 4.03 -27.76
N TRP A 37 8.35 3.14 -27.23
CA TRP A 37 6.90 3.21 -27.31
C TRP A 37 6.35 4.51 -26.70
N LEU A 38 6.85 4.93 -25.53
CA LEU A 38 6.48 6.20 -24.91
C LEU A 38 6.88 7.40 -25.78
N LYS A 39 8.05 7.36 -26.43
CA LYS A 39 8.49 8.41 -27.34
C LYS A 39 7.57 8.54 -28.55
N GLU A 40 7.10 7.44 -29.10
CA GLU A 40 6.12 7.41 -30.20
C GLU A 40 4.79 8.05 -29.78
N LYS A 41 4.41 7.91 -28.49
CA LYS A 41 3.24 8.57 -27.88
C LYS A 41 3.51 10.01 -27.38
N GLY A 42 4.66 10.57 -27.67
CA GLY A 42 5.02 11.97 -27.36
C GLY A 42 5.66 12.18 -25.98
N PHE A 43 6.01 11.13 -25.26
CA PHE A 43 6.72 11.24 -23.99
C PHE A 43 8.21 10.92 -24.11
N THR A 44 9.04 11.80 -23.56
CA THR A 44 10.47 11.56 -23.40
C THR A 44 10.94 12.08 -22.05
N SER A 45 11.38 11.19 -21.19
CA SER A 45 12.01 11.60 -19.93
C SER A 45 13.46 12.02 -20.19
N GLN A 46 13.77 13.27 -19.90
CA GLN A 46 15.13 13.82 -19.98
C GLN A 46 15.87 13.74 -18.65
N SER A 47 15.15 13.68 -17.53
CA SER A 47 15.68 13.81 -16.17
C SER A 47 15.65 12.52 -15.36
N LEU A 48 14.88 11.51 -15.78
CA LEU A 48 14.67 10.29 -15.02
C LEU A 48 15.17 9.07 -15.80
N ILE A 49 15.80 8.14 -15.11
CA ILE A 49 16.25 6.85 -15.62
C ILE A 49 15.78 5.72 -14.73
N PRO A 50 15.36 4.57 -15.29
CA PRO A 50 14.96 3.41 -14.51
C PRO A 50 16.18 2.75 -13.87
N VAL A 51 16.04 2.43 -12.59
CA VAL A 51 17.08 1.83 -11.74
C VAL A 51 16.44 0.81 -10.82
N ASP A 52 17.15 -0.27 -10.52
CA ASP A 52 16.81 -1.22 -9.46
C ASP A 52 17.55 -0.82 -8.19
N PHE A 53 16.82 -0.37 -7.18
CA PHE A 53 17.33 0.05 -5.87
C PHE A 53 17.28 -1.12 -4.89
N GLN A 54 18.27 -1.23 -4.04
CA GLN A 54 18.37 -2.32 -3.07
C GLN A 54 17.19 -2.35 -2.09
N ASP A 55 16.71 -1.17 -1.67
CA ASP A 55 15.70 -1.03 -0.61
C ASP A 55 14.26 -0.98 -1.16
N THR A 56 14.07 -0.39 -2.36
CA THR A 56 12.74 -0.11 -2.92
C THR A 56 12.45 -0.86 -4.21
N GLY A 57 13.41 -1.65 -4.70
CA GLY A 57 13.31 -2.34 -5.99
C GLY A 57 13.33 -1.36 -7.17
N ARG A 58 12.62 -1.69 -8.23
CA ARG A 58 12.59 -0.87 -9.46
C ARG A 58 11.97 0.49 -9.20
N GLY A 59 12.68 1.52 -9.64
CA GLY A 59 12.27 2.91 -9.45
C GLY A 59 12.92 3.84 -10.46
N LEU A 60 12.77 5.14 -10.26
CA LEU A 60 13.34 6.17 -11.11
C LEU A 60 14.40 6.97 -10.36
N MET A 61 15.56 7.16 -10.99
CA MET A 61 16.66 7.98 -10.51
C MET A 61 16.80 9.24 -11.37
N THR A 62 17.06 10.36 -10.72
CA THR A 62 17.34 11.60 -11.44
C THR A 62 18.75 11.59 -12.02
N ASN A 63 18.90 11.95 -13.30
CA ASN A 63 20.21 12.16 -13.95
C ASN A 63 20.67 13.62 -13.93
N GLN A 64 19.81 14.53 -13.47
CA GLN A 64 20.09 15.96 -13.25
C GLN A 64 19.34 16.46 -12.00
N THR A 65 19.74 17.62 -11.48
CA THR A 65 19.04 18.22 -10.35
C THR A 65 17.69 18.80 -10.79
N ILE A 66 16.60 18.38 -10.14
CA ILE A 66 15.27 18.96 -10.30
C ILE A 66 15.10 20.01 -9.18
N LYS A 67 14.86 21.27 -9.58
CA LYS A 67 14.65 22.35 -8.62
C LYS A 67 13.29 22.22 -7.94
N ALA A 68 13.16 22.85 -6.75
CA ALA A 68 11.89 22.97 -6.05
C ALA A 68 10.79 23.55 -6.98
N LYS A 69 9.57 23.04 -6.86
CA LYS A 69 8.38 23.38 -7.65
C LYS A 69 8.47 23.06 -9.15
N ASN A 70 9.54 22.40 -9.59
CA ASN A 70 9.66 21.97 -10.98
C ASN A 70 9.00 20.60 -11.19
N SER A 71 8.59 20.36 -12.45
CA SER A 71 8.03 19.07 -12.86
C SER A 71 9.09 17.98 -12.75
N VAL A 72 8.71 16.87 -12.10
CA VAL A 72 9.46 15.61 -12.07
C VAL A 72 9.15 14.80 -13.32
N ILE A 73 7.86 14.72 -13.67
CA ILE A 73 7.34 14.02 -14.83
C ILE A 73 6.06 14.70 -15.32
N SER A 74 5.88 14.73 -16.65
CA SER A 74 4.64 15.17 -17.30
C SER A 74 4.32 14.14 -18.39
N LEU A 75 3.36 13.26 -18.11
CA LEU A 75 3.02 12.12 -18.95
C LEU A 75 1.79 12.45 -19.80
N PRO A 76 1.86 12.47 -21.14
CA PRO A 76 0.72 12.73 -22.00
C PRO A 76 -0.41 11.71 -21.80
N GLU A 77 -1.65 12.15 -21.90
CA GLU A 77 -2.84 11.32 -21.79
C GLU A 77 -2.80 10.08 -22.69
N LYS A 78 -2.28 10.20 -23.90
CA LYS A 78 -2.08 9.08 -24.84
C LYS A 78 -1.20 7.94 -24.30
N CYS A 79 -0.46 8.19 -23.23
CA CYS A 79 0.32 7.18 -22.52
C CYS A 79 -0.46 6.52 -21.38
N LEU A 80 -1.62 7.05 -20.99
CA LEU A 80 -2.43 6.52 -19.91
C LEU A 80 -3.37 5.41 -20.43
N LEU A 81 -3.56 4.38 -19.61
CA LEU A 81 -4.58 3.36 -19.84
C LEU A 81 -5.72 3.61 -18.86
N THR A 82 -6.87 4.02 -19.39
CA THR A 82 -8.08 4.40 -18.66
C THR A 82 -9.26 3.57 -19.15
N THR A 83 -10.41 3.70 -18.53
CA THR A 83 -11.67 3.08 -18.99
C THR A 83 -12.09 3.58 -20.37
N GLU A 84 -11.81 4.85 -20.71
CA GLU A 84 -12.03 5.38 -22.06
C GLU A 84 -11.22 4.58 -23.10
N THR A 85 -9.92 4.31 -22.83
CA THR A 85 -9.08 3.44 -23.66
C THR A 85 -9.74 2.08 -23.89
N VAL A 86 -10.33 1.50 -22.83
CA VAL A 86 -10.99 0.19 -22.91
C VAL A 86 -12.27 0.26 -23.73
N LEU A 87 -13.12 1.28 -23.51
CA LEU A 87 -14.37 1.47 -24.23
C LEU A 87 -14.20 1.82 -25.72
N GLU A 88 -13.04 2.37 -26.09
CA GLU A 88 -12.66 2.66 -27.49
C GLU A 88 -11.95 1.46 -28.17
N SER A 89 -11.56 0.44 -27.39
CA SER A 89 -10.87 -0.75 -27.90
C SER A 89 -11.84 -1.75 -28.56
N TYR A 90 -11.26 -2.83 -29.08
CA TYR A 90 -12.01 -3.97 -29.62
C TYR A 90 -12.93 -4.65 -28.57
N MET A 91 -12.71 -4.45 -27.27
CA MET A 91 -13.58 -4.93 -26.20
C MET A 91 -14.78 -4.02 -25.94
N GLY A 92 -14.73 -2.76 -26.40
CA GLY A 92 -15.71 -1.74 -26.05
C GLY A 92 -17.14 -2.12 -26.38
N ASP A 93 -17.38 -2.70 -27.55
CA ASP A 93 -18.73 -3.11 -27.97
C ASP A 93 -19.34 -4.20 -27.06
N TYR A 94 -18.51 -5.12 -26.55
CA TYR A 94 -18.95 -6.15 -25.62
C TYR A 94 -19.27 -5.58 -24.26
N ILE A 95 -18.45 -4.67 -23.74
CA ILE A 95 -18.67 -3.97 -22.47
C ILE A 95 -19.95 -3.12 -22.54
N LYS A 96 -20.12 -2.34 -23.60
CA LYS A 96 -21.27 -1.45 -23.80
C LYS A 96 -22.61 -2.18 -23.90
N ARG A 97 -22.62 -3.42 -24.42
CA ARG A 97 -23.82 -4.26 -24.56
C ARG A 97 -24.10 -5.15 -23.36
N TRP A 98 -23.15 -5.27 -22.42
CA TRP A 98 -23.32 -6.13 -21.26
C TRP A 98 -24.19 -5.50 -20.19
N HIS A 99 -25.12 -6.30 -19.64
CA HIS A 99 -26.02 -5.89 -18.57
C HIS A 99 -26.06 -6.97 -17.46
N PRO A 100 -25.99 -6.56 -16.16
CA PRO A 100 -25.76 -5.19 -15.69
C PRO A 100 -24.36 -4.69 -16.06
N PRO A 101 -24.15 -3.36 -16.17
CA PRO A 101 -22.85 -2.79 -16.53
C PRO A 101 -21.72 -3.24 -15.59
N VAL A 102 -20.56 -3.54 -16.14
CA VAL A 102 -19.37 -3.92 -15.36
C VAL A 102 -18.77 -2.70 -14.64
N SER A 103 -18.02 -2.97 -13.56
CA SER A 103 -17.32 -1.88 -12.88
C SER A 103 -16.14 -1.36 -13.71
N PRO A 104 -15.73 -0.08 -13.53
CA PRO A 104 -14.52 0.47 -14.13
C PRO A 104 -13.29 -0.41 -13.89
N LEU A 105 -13.13 -0.88 -12.66
CA LEU A 105 -12.04 -1.77 -12.27
C LEU A 105 -12.05 -3.10 -13.05
N LEU A 106 -13.23 -3.73 -13.18
CA LEU A 106 -13.35 -5.00 -13.91
C LEU A 106 -13.07 -4.82 -15.41
N ALA A 107 -13.54 -3.72 -16.01
CA ALA A 107 -13.27 -3.38 -17.41
C ALA A 107 -11.75 -3.27 -17.69
N LEU A 108 -11.03 -2.54 -16.81
CA LEU A 108 -9.58 -2.41 -16.89
C LEU A 108 -8.87 -3.76 -16.67
N CYS A 109 -9.33 -4.59 -15.71
CA CYS A 109 -8.78 -5.92 -15.47
C CYS A 109 -8.90 -6.79 -16.71
N CYS A 110 -10.08 -6.85 -17.32
CA CYS A 110 -10.32 -7.64 -18.51
C CYS A 110 -9.44 -7.22 -19.67
N PHE A 111 -9.32 -5.91 -19.90
CA PHE A 111 -8.47 -5.38 -20.94
C PHE A 111 -6.99 -5.73 -20.70
N LEU A 112 -6.50 -5.55 -19.48
CA LEU A 112 -5.12 -5.86 -19.14
C LEU A 112 -4.79 -7.36 -19.31
N ILE A 113 -5.71 -8.26 -18.96
CA ILE A 113 -5.58 -9.71 -19.17
C ILE A 113 -5.53 -10.02 -20.67
N ALA A 114 -6.46 -9.45 -21.44
CA ALA A 114 -6.55 -9.67 -22.87
C ALA A 114 -5.30 -9.15 -23.61
N GLU A 115 -4.84 -7.96 -23.29
CA GLU A 115 -3.62 -7.38 -23.88
C GLU A 115 -2.37 -8.19 -23.49
N ARG A 116 -2.30 -8.70 -22.25
CA ARG A 116 -1.22 -9.62 -21.84
C ARG A 116 -1.24 -10.91 -22.65
N HIS A 117 -2.43 -11.47 -22.92
CA HIS A 117 -2.58 -12.68 -23.73
C HIS A 117 -2.15 -12.45 -25.20
N ARG A 118 -2.43 -11.28 -25.75
CA ARG A 118 -2.00 -10.91 -27.11
C ARG A 118 -0.47 -10.81 -27.26
N GLY A 119 0.26 -10.73 -26.16
CA GLY A 119 1.72 -10.68 -26.16
C GLY A 119 2.27 -9.57 -27.05
N ASP A 120 3.20 -9.90 -27.95
CA ASP A 120 3.85 -8.91 -28.84
C ASP A 120 2.90 -8.27 -29.87
N ALA A 121 1.72 -8.86 -30.11
CA ALA A 121 0.68 -8.25 -30.93
C ALA A 121 -0.11 -7.15 -30.20
N SER A 122 0.08 -6.99 -28.90
CA SER A 122 -0.52 -5.92 -28.10
C SER A 122 0.25 -4.62 -28.27
N GLU A 123 -0.47 -3.53 -28.52
CA GLU A 123 0.11 -2.18 -28.47
C GLU A 123 0.66 -1.85 -27.06
N TRP A 124 0.08 -2.44 -25.99
CA TRP A 124 0.47 -2.24 -24.62
C TRP A 124 1.57 -3.18 -24.12
N SER A 125 2.07 -4.09 -24.99
CA SER A 125 3.09 -5.06 -24.62
C SER A 125 4.34 -4.44 -23.99
N PRO A 126 4.86 -3.27 -24.44
CA PRO A 126 6.04 -2.65 -23.85
C PRO A 126 5.83 -2.23 -22.38
N TYR A 127 4.59 -1.88 -22.02
CA TYR A 127 4.24 -1.59 -20.63
C TYR A 127 3.96 -2.86 -19.82
N ILE A 128 3.16 -3.77 -20.36
CA ILE A 128 2.78 -5.02 -19.67
C ILE A 128 4.01 -5.85 -19.33
N ASN A 129 5.01 -5.88 -20.20
CA ASN A 129 6.25 -6.64 -20.01
C ASN A 129 7.13 -6.12 -18.86
N ILE A 130 6.93 -4.87 -18.40
CA ILE A 130 7.61 -4.35 -17.22
C ILE A 130 6.78 -4.50 -15.93
N LEU A 131 5.49 -4.86 -16.01
CA LEU A 131 4.70 -5.09 -14.81
C LEU A 131 5.25 -6.27 -13.99
N PRO A 132 5.11 -6.27 -12.65
CA PRO A 132 5.47 -7.42 -11.83
C PRO A 132 4.70 -8.66 -12.29
N LYS A 133 5.33 -9.83 -12.23
CA LYS A 133 4.67 -11.11 -12.52
C LYS A 133 3.77 -11.57 -11.38
N THR A 134 4.13 -11.21 -10.14
CA THR A 134 3.42 -11.51 -8.89
C THR A 134 3.50 -10.32 -7.97
N TYR A 135 2.64 -10.28 -6.95
CA TYR A 135 2.56 -9.21 -5.96
C TYR A 135 2.66 -9.77 -4.55
N THR A 136 3.01 -8.92 -3.61
CA THR A 136 3.07 -9.19 -2.17
C THR A 136 1.87 -8.61 -1.41
N CYS A 137 0.76 -8.34 -2.12
CA CYS A 137 -0.51 -7.96 -1.48
C CYS A 137 -1.15 -9.18 -0.80
N PRO A 138 -1.88 -9.00 0.32
CA PRO A 138 -2.47 -10.09 1.08
C PRO A 138 -3.44 -10.99 0.31
N VAL A 139 -4.02 -10.53 -0.79
CA VAL A 139 -4.84 -11.38 -1.69
C VAL A 139 -4.07 -12.56 -2.30
N TYR A 140 -2.73 -12.52 -2.27
CA TYR A 140 -1.85 -13.63 -2.68
C TYR A 140 -1.45 -14.54 -1.51
N PHE A 141 -1.71 -14.16 -0.27
CA PHE A 141 -1.26 -14.92 0.90
C PHE A 141 -2.12 -16.17 1.12
N SER A 142 -1.49 -17.27 1.54
CA SER A 142 -2.21 -18.39 2.14
C SER A 142 -2.78 -18.00 3.50
N ASP A 143 -3.70 -18.79 4.01
CA ASP A 143 -4.32 -18.52 5.30
C ASP A 143 -3.27 -18.58 6.42
N ASP A 144 -2.29 -19.51 6.35
CA ASP A 144 -1.16 -19.59 7.28
C ASP A 144 -0.34 -18.29 7.35
N ILE A 145 -0.17 -17.59 6.22
CA ILE A 145 0.54 -16.30 6.20
C ILE A 145 -0.35 -15.17 6.73
N ILE A 146 -1.66 -15.23 6.46
CA ILE A 146 -2.62 -14.26 7.01
C ILE A 146 -2.64 -14.33 8.52
N ASP A 147 -2.57 -15.54 9.09
CA ASP A 147 -2.53 -15.75 10.55
C ASP A 147 -1.28 -15.16 11.22
N LEU A 148 -0.21 -14.92 10.46
CA LEU A 148 0.99 -14.22 10.93
C LEU A 148 0.89 -12.69 10.85
N LEU A 149 -0.13 -12.13 10.21
CA LEU A 149 -0.39 -10.70 10.21
C LEU A 149 -0.88 -10.23 11.59
N PRO A 150 -0.72 -8.93 11.95
CA PRO A 150 -1.39 -8.35 13.10
C PRO A 150 -2.90 -8.60 13.06
N ARG A 151 -3.53 -8.91 14.20
CA ARG A 151 -4.97 -9.27 14.26
C ARG A 151 -5.88 -8.24 13.59
N SER A 152 -5.56 -6.96 13.75
CA SER A 152 -6.29 -5.86 13.11
C SER A 152 -6.24 -5.90 11.58
N LEU A 153 -5.18 -6.50 11.01
CA LEU A 153 -4.98 -6.63 9.56
C LEU A 153 -5.49 -7.97 9.03
N GLN A 154 -5.45 -9.05 9.82
CA GLN A 154 -5.96 -10.38 9.44
C GLN A 154 -7.37 -10.29 8.87
N LYS A 155 -8.29 -9.67 9.64
CA LYS A 155 -9.68 -9.50 9.21
C LYS A 155 -9.80 -8.76 7.87
N LYS A 156 -9.09 -7.65 7.70
CA LYS A 156 -9.10 -6.88 6.46
C LYS A 156 -8.52 -7.66 5.28
N ALA A 157 -7.47 -8.44 5.52
CA ALA A 157 -6.86 -9.29 4.49
C ALA A 157 -7.82 -10.41 4.06
N THR A 158 -8.53 -11.03 5.00
CA THR A 158 -9.56 -12.05 4.72
C THR A 158 -10.73 -11.43 3.94
N GLU A 159 -11.26 -10.30 4.40
CA GLU A 159 -12.32 -9.54 3.69
C GLU A 159 -11.90 -9.18 2.25
N GLN A 160 -10.64 -8.77 2.03
CA GLN A 160 -10.12 -8.48 0.69
C GLN A 160 -10.08 -9.75 -0.20
N LYS A 161 -9.70 -10.91 0.35
CA LYS A 161 -9.72 -12.18 -0.39
C LYS A 161 -11.15 -12.59 -0.75
N GLU A 162 -12.09 -12.44 0.17
CA GLU A 162 -13.51 -12.74 -0.05
C GLU A 162 -14.11 -11.84 -1.14
N GLN A 163 -13.88 -10.53 -1.07
CA GLN A 163 -14.30 -9.57 -2.10
C GLN A 163 -13.71 -9.87 -3.47
N PHE A 164 -12.43 -10.25 -3.52
CA PHE A 164 -11.79 -10.67 -4.76
C PHE A 164 -12.41 -11.96 -5.31
N GLN A 165 -12.70 -12.94 -4.46
CA GLN A 165 -13.35 -14.19 -4.85
C GLN A 165 -14.77 -13.94 -5.38
N GLU A 166 -15.52 -13.05 -4.73
CA GLU A 166 -16.85 -12.63 -5.18
C GLU A 166 -16.78 -11.94 -6.55
N LEU A 167 -15.82 -11.02 -6.74
CA LEU A 167 -15.58 -10.37 -8.02
C LEU A 167 -15.31 -11.40 -9.11
N TYR A 168 -14.46 -12.40 -8.87
CA TYR A 168 -14.17 -13.44 -9.84
C TYR A 168 -15.42 -14.25 -10.20
N CYS A 169 -16.15 -14.77 -9.20
CA CYS A 169 -17.34 -15.60 -9.40
C CYS A 169 -18.45 -14.85 -10.13
N SER A 170 -18.70 -13.58 -9.76
CA SER A 170 -19.74 -12.75 -10.39
C SER A 170 -19.39 -12.37 -11.84
N SER A 171 -18.10 -12.38 -12.19
CA SER A 171 -17.62 -11.98 -13.52
C SER A 171 -17.58 -13.14 -14.55
N LEU A 172 -17.77 -14.40 -14.15
CA LEU A 172 -17.61 -15.56 -15.02
C LEU A 172 -18.51 -15.51 -16.28
N MET A 173 -19.74 -15.05 -16.14
CA MET A 173 -20.65 -14.94 -17.28
C MET A 173 -20.24 -13.83 -18.24
N PHE A 174 -19.73 -12.72 -17.72
CA PHE A 174 -19.15 -11.66 -18.53
C PHE A 174 -17.92 -12.16 -19.30
N PHE A 175 -17.00 -12.87 -18.64
CA PHE A 175 -15.83 -13.46 -19.31
C PHE A 175 -16.22 -14.38 -20.47
N ARG A 176 -17.25 -15.22 -20.30
CA ARG A 176 -17.78 -16.06 -21.37
C ARG A 176 -18.34 -15.27 -22.55
N SER A 177 -18.96 -14.13 -22.30
CA SER A 177 -19.47 -13.26 -23.35
C SER A 177 -18.39 -12.68 -24.25
N LEU A 178 -17.14 -12.63 -23.78
CA LEU A 178 -15.98 -12.17 -24.54
C LEU A 178 -15.39 -13.25 -25.48
N GLN A 179 -15.92 -14.50 -25.47
CA GLN A 179 -15.39 -15.62 -26.27
C GLN A 179 -15.19 -15.27 -27.75
N PRO A 180 -16.07 -14.50 -28.43
CA PRO A 180 -15.86 -14.19 -29.85
C PRO A 180 -14.60 -13.37 -30.15
N LEU A 181 -13.98 -12.77 -29.13
CA LEU A 181 -12.73 -12.01 -29.27
C LEU A 181 -11.48 -12.89 -29.26
N PHE A 182 -11.60 -14.16 -28.87
CA PHE A 182 -10.48 -15.04 -28.63
C PHE A 182 -10.64 -16.38 -29.32
N THR A 183 -9.53 -16.94 -29.79
CA THR A 183 -9.48 -18.30 -30.36
C THR A 183 -9.40 -19.38 -29.28
N GLN A 184 -8.84 -19.04 -28.12
CA GLN A 184 -8.77 -19.92 -26.96
C GLN A 184 -10.00 -19.77 -26.07
N PRO A 185 -10.38 -20.80 -25.29
CA PRO A 185 -11.45 -20.69 -24.31
C PRO A 185 -11.22 -19.55 -23.32
N THR A 186 -12.24 -18.72 -23.07
CA THR A 186 -12.13 -17.60 -22.13
C THR A 186 -11.86 -18.06 -20.71
N GLU A 187 -12.24 -19.27 -20.33
CA GLU A 187 -11.96 -19.90 -19.05
C GLU A 187 -10.45 -20.13 -18.82
N GLU A 188 -9.68 -20.33 -19.90
CA GLU A 188 -8.22 -20.46 -19.84
C GLU A 188 -7.51 -19.11 -19.77
N LEU A 189 -8.16 -18.06 -20.25
CA LEU A 189 -7.60 -16.69 -20.29
C LEU A 189 -7.93 -15.90 -19.02
N PHE A 190 -9.22 -15.88 -18.66
CA PHE A 190 -9.72 -15.13 -17.50
C PHE A 190 -9.78 -16.02 -16.26
N THR A 191 -8.64 -16.66 -15.95
CA THR A 191 -8.50 -17.46 -14.75
C THR A 191 -8.49 -16.56 -13.48
N GLN A 192 -8.73 -17.18 -12.34
CA GLN A 192 -8.64 -16.46 -11.05
C GLN A 192 -7.25 -15.84 -10.85
N ASP A 193 -6.17 -16.53 -11.25
CA ASP A 193 -4.81 -16.01 -11.16
C ASP A 193 -4.56 -14.83 -12.11
N ALA A 194 -5.10 -14.90 -13.32
CA ALA A 194 -5.02 -13.80 -14.28
C ALA A 194 -5.76 -12.55 -13.76
N LEU A 195 -6.97 -12.74 -13.21
CA LEU A 195 -7.73 -11.65 -12.61
C LEU A 195 -7.00 -11.06 -11.37
N ARG A 196 -6.43 -11.92 -10.51
CA ARG A 196 -5.68 -11.49 -9.33
C ARG A 196 -4.48 -10.63 -9.72
N TRP A 197 -3.74 -11.05 -10.75
CA TRP A 197 -2.63 -10.28 -11.29
C TRP A 197 -3.08 -8.92 -11.84
N ALA A 198 -4.13 -8.87 -12.66
CA ALA A 198 -4.65 -7.63 -13.23
C ALA A 198 -5.19 -6.70 -12.14
N TRP A 199 -5.96 -7.24 -11.19
CA TRP A 199 -6.51 -6.52 -10.05
C TRP A 199 -5.41 -5.87 -9.20
N CYS A 200 -4.35 -6.63 -8.85
CA CYS A 200 -3.21 -6.06 -8.14
C CYS A 200 -2.44 -5.04 -8.99
N SER A 201 -2.27 -5.30 -10.29
CA SER A 201 -1.59 -4.34 -11.18
C SER A 201 -2.30 -2.98 -11.19
N ILE A 202 -3.63 -2.98 -11.26
CA ILE A 202 -4.42 -1.76 -11.26
C ILE A 202 -4.37 -1.09 -9.88
N ASN A 203 -4.70 -1.82 -8.81
CA ASN A 203 -4.77 -1.21 -7.48
C ASN A 203 -3.41 -0.65 -6.98
N THR A 204 -2.29 -1.28 -7.37
CA THR A 204 -0.97 -0.85 -6.91
C THR A 204 -0.29 0.19 -7.79
N ARG A 205 -0.77 0.41 -9.05
CA ARG A 205 -0.02 1.19 -10.05
C ARG A 205 -0.81 2.28 -10.74
N THR A 206 -2.12 2.40 -10.47
CA THR A 206 -2.89 3.53 -10.99
C THR A 206 -2.57 4.80 -10.21
N VAL A 207 -2.60 5.90 -10.94
CA VAL A 207 -2.69 7.24 -10.36
C VAL A 207 -4.16 7.64 -10.24
N TYR A 208 -4.46 8.48 -9.26
CA TYR A 208 -5.81 9.02 -9.09
C TYR A 208 -6.12 10.00 -10.21
N MET A 209 -7.11 9.68 -11.02
CA MET A 209 -7.63 10.52 -12.09
C MET A 209 -9.14 10.32 -12.18
N GLU A 210 -9.90 11.34 -11.84
CA GLU A 210 -11.37 11.28 -11.96
C GLU A 210 -11.79 11.35 -13.42
N HIS A 211 -12.67 10.41 -13.80
CA HIS A 211 -13.31 10.34 -15.10
C HIS A 211 -14.80 10.67 -14.98
N ASP A 212 -15.37 11.20 -16.04
CA ASP A 212 -16.81 11.40 -16.12
C ASP A 212 -17.54 10.05 -16.10
N GLN A 213 -18.70 10.02 -15.46
CA GLN A 213 -19.51 8.81 -15.35
C GLN A 213 -19.95 8.34 -16.73
N SER A 214 -19.53 7.15 -17.13
CA SER A 214 -19.98 6.49 -18.35
C SER A 214 -21.30 5.75 -18.12
N GLU A 215 -22.25 5.87 -19.07
CA GLU A 215 -23.49 5.09 -19.07
C GLU A 215 -23.26 3.58 -19.29
N TYR A 216 -22.09 3.20 -19.81
CA TYR A 216 -21.71 1.82 -20.13
C TYR A 216 -21.03 1.10 -18.98
N LEU A 217 -20.71 1.80 -17.90
CA LEU A 217 -20.07 1.24 -16.71
C LEU A 217 -20.98 1.38 -15.49
N SER A 218 -20.73 0.58 -14.46
CA SER A 218 -21.47 0.68 -13.20
C SER A 218 -21.29 2.06 -12.56
N ARG A 219 -22.15 2.39 -11.59
CA ARG A 219 -22.10 3.69 -10.89
C ARG A 219 -20.94 3.83 -9.90
N GLU A 220 -20.03 2.86 -9.87
CA GLU A 220 -18.81 2.99 -9.08
C GLU A 220 -17.94 4.13 -9.62
N LYS A 221 -17.19 4.76 -8.71
CA LYS A 221 -16.28 5.85 -9.09
C LYS A 221 -15.21 5.34 -10.04
N ASP A 222 -15.08 5.98 -11.17
CA ASP A 222 -13.97 5.78 -12.09
C ASP A 222 -12.85 6.77 -11.79
N ILE A 223 -11.83 6.29 -11.10
CA ILE A 223 -10.71 7.10 -10.61
C ILE A 223 -9.35 6.52 -11.02
N TYR A 224 -9.33 5.60 -11.97
CA TYR A 224 -8.15 4.82 -12.31
C TYR A 224 -7.49 5.29 -13.61
N ALA A 225 -6.19 5.52 -13.57
CA ALA A 225 -5.36 5.62 -14.77
C ALA A 225 -4.04 4.89 -14.53
N LEU A 226 -3.77 3.81 -15.28
CA LEU A 226 -2.44 3.22 -15.33
C LEU A 226 -1.52 4.17 -16.07
N ALA A 227 -0.39 4.51 -15.46
CA ALA A 227 0.53 5.55 -15.93
C ALA A 227 1.93 4.98 -16.19
N PRO A 228 2.15 4.37 -17.36
CA PRO A 228 3.43 3.74 -17.74
C PRO A 228 4.63 4.65 -17.50
N TYR A 229 5.68 4.13 -16.88
CA TYR A 229 6.88 4.86 -16.46
C TYR A 229 6.70 5.74 -15.23
N LEU A 230 5.59 6.49 -15.09
CA LEU A 230 5.30 7.28 -13.91
C LEU A 230 5.07 6.36 -12.69
N ASP A 231 4.43 5.22 -12.89
CA ASP A 231 4.17 4.18 -11.89
C ASP A 231 5.43 3.49 -11.33
N LEU A 232 6.61 3.83 -11.84
CA LEU A 232 7.91 3.44 -11.28
C LEU A 232 8.38 4.41 -10.15
N LEU A 233 7.69 5.52 -9.90
CA LEU A 233 8.00 6.41 -8.79
C LEU A 233 7.58 5.75 -7.47
N ASN A 234 8.54 5.45 -6.60
CA ASN A 234 8.31 4.82 -5.31
C ASN A 234 7.82 5.79 -4.23
N HIS A 235 7.21 5.24 -3.20
CA HIS A 235 6.66 5.97 -2.06
C HIS A 235 7.74 6.45 -1.08
N CYS A 236 7.54 7.66 -0.57
CA CYS A 236 8.21 8.16 0.64
C CYS A 236 7.24 9.08 1.40
N PRO A 237 6.94 8.82 2.67
CA PRO A 237 5.97 9.60 3.43
C PRO A 237 6.42 11.05 3.68
N ASN A 238 7.74 11.30 3.65
CA ASN A 238 8.33 12.60 3.95
C ASN A 238 8.51 13.51 2.72
N VAL A 239 8.10 13.06 1.53
CA VAL A 239 8.20 13.84 0.30
C VAL A 239 6.87 14.53 0.03
N GLN A 240 6.94 15.79 -0.38
CA GLN A 240 5.77 16.55 -0.81
C GLN A 240 5.79 16.73 -2.32
N VAL A 241 4.70 16.34 -2.96
CA VAL A 241 4.49 16.49 -4.40
C VAL A 241 3.09 17.05 -4.67
N GLU A 242 2.97 17.75 -5.79
CA GLU A 242 1.70 18.10 -6.40
C GLU A 242 1.51 17.19 -7.60
N ALA A 243 0.46 16.37 -7.60
CA ALA A 243 0.18 15.41 -8.67
C ALA A 243 -1.26 15.51 -9.13
N GLY A 244 -1.48 15.41 -10.44
CA GLY A 244 -2.82 15.43 -11.02
C GLY A 244 -2.82 15.58 -12.53
N PHE A 245 -3.99 15.34 -13.12
CA PHE A 245 -4.21 15.52 -14.54
C PHE A 245 -4.47 17.02 -14.87
N ASN A 246 -3.62 17.57 -15.72
CA ASN A 246 -3.73 18.94 -16.18
C ASN A 246 -4.54 18.99 -17.50
N LYS A 247 -5.77 19.47 -17.43
CA LYS A 247 -6.69 19.54 -18.59
C LYS A 247 -6.19 20.47 -19.71
N GLN A 248 -5.33 21.45 -19.40
CA GLN A 248 -4.79 22.38 -20.40
C GLN A 248 -3.66 21.75 -21.21
N THR A 249 -2.75 21.06 -20.54
CA THR A 249 -1.60 20.36 -21.19
C THR A 249 -1.96 18.96 -21.67
N ARG A 250 -3.10 18.42 -21.24
CA ARG A 250 -3.51 17.02 -21.47
C ARG A 250 -2.44 16.05 -21.01
N CYS A 251 -1.85 16.32 -19.84
CA CYS A 251 -0.81 15.50 -19.23
C CYS A 251 -1.13 15.22 -17.76
N TYR A 252 -0.75 14.05 -17.29
CA TYR A 252 -0.64 13.79 -15.86
C TYR A 252 0.71 14.31 -15.36
N GLU A 253 0.69 15.28 -14.48
CA GLU A 253 1.89 15.99 -14.02
C GLU A 253 2.18 15.66 -12.56
N VAL A 254 3.47 15.48 -12.24
CA VAL A 254 3.98 15.39 -10.88
C VAL A 254 5.04 16.46 -10.71
N LYS A 255 4.86 17.37 -9.74
CA LYS A 255 5.79 18.42 -9.37
C LYS A 255 6.34 18.17 -7.98
N SER A 256 7.64 18.30 -7.79
CA SER A 256 8.27 18.17 -6.47
C SER A 256 8.27 19.52 -5.76
N VAL A 257 7.74 19.56 -4.53
CA VAL A 257 7.76 20.78 -3.71
C VAL A 257 9.20 21.12 -3.29
N GLN A 258 10.00 20.13 -2.92
CA GLN A 258 11.37 20.32 -2.38
C GLN A 258 12.47 20.21 -3.45
N GLY A 259 12.14 19.63 -4.61
CA GLY A 259 13.12 19.26 -5.63
C GLY A 259 13.81 17.94 -5.33
N CYS A 260 14.71 17.50 -6.24
CA CYS A 260 15.47 16.27 -6.12
C CYS A 260 16.90 16.47 -6.63
N LYS A 261 17.89 16.03 -5.88
CA LYS A 261 19.31 16.17 -6.29
C LYS A 261 19.65 15.14 -7.35
N LYS A 262 20.60 15.49 -8.22
CA LYS A 262 21.14 14.56 -9.22
C LYS A 262 21.61 13.24 -8.58
N PHE A 263 21.27 12.13 -9.22
CA PHE A 263 21.57 10.77 -8.80
C PHE A 263 20.85 10.30 -7.50
N GLN A 264 19.78 10.98 -7.12
CA GLN A 264 18.87 10.49 -6.09
C GLN A 264 17.68 9.79 -6.73
N GLN A 265 17.07 8.87 -6.00
CA GLN A 265 15.78 8.30 -6.34
C GLN A 265 14.72 9.41 -6.34
N ALA A 266 13.93 9.48 -7.40
CA ALA A 266 12.75 10.32 -7.44
C ALA A 266 11.63 9.59 -6.71
N LEU A 267 11.12 10.21 -5.67
CA LEU A 267 10.10 9.65 -4.79
C LEU A 267 8.86 10.54 -4.79
N ILE A 268 7.70 9.92 -4.57
CA ILE A 268 6.43 10.62 -4.38
C ILE A 268 5.75 10.13 -3.09
N ASN A 269 4.73 10.84 -2.65
CA ASN A 269 3.92 10.42 -1.52
C ASN A 269 2.58 9.85 -2.04
N TYR A 270 2.31 8.57 -1.77
CA TYR A 270 1.06 7.89 -2.16
C TYR A 270 -0.12 8.31 -1.26
N GLY A 271 0.16 8.99 -0.15
CA GLY A 271 -0.80 9.42 0.85
C GLY A 271 -0.28 9.18 2.27
N PRO A 272 -0.94 9.73 3.29
CA PRO A 272 -0.58 9.54 4.70
C PRO A 272 -1.04 8.16 5.19
N HIS A 273 -0.53 7.10 4.57
CA HIS A 273 -0.89 5.71 4.83
C HIS A 273 0.00 5.10 5.90
N ASP A 274 -0.59 4.37 6.84
CA ASP A 274 0.14 3.50 7.75
C ASP A 274 0.65 2.23 7.02
N ASN A 275 1.51 1.46 7.66
CA ASN A 275 2.07 0.27 7.05
C ASN A 275 1.03 -0.85 6.83
N ASN A 276 -0.04 -0.91 7.62
CA ASN A 276 -1.13 -1.86 7.40
C ASN A 276 -1.83 -1.58 6.06
N ARG A 277 -2.09 -0.31 5.77
CA ARG A 277 -2.69 0.10 4.51
C ARG A 277 -1.72 -0.04 3.34
N LEU A 278 -0.44 0.31 3.51
CA LEU A 278 0.58 0.12 2.48
C LEU A 278 0.74 -1.36 2.09
N LEU A 279 0.70 -2.27 3.07
CA LEU A 279 0.74 -3.70 2.78
C LEU A 279 -0.54 -4.18 2.09
N LEU A 280 -1.71 -3.78 2.59
CA LEU A 280 -3.00 -4.24 2.07
C LEU A 280 -3.25 -3.80 0.63
N GLU A 281 -2.96 -2.52 0.32
CA GLU A 281 -3.29 -1.89 -0.95
C GLU A 281 -2.14 -1.92 -1.96
N TYR A 282 -0.87 -1.86 -1.50
CA TYR A 282 0.29 -1.74 -2.37
C TYR A 282 1.29 -2.91 -2.26
N GLY A 283 1.15 -3.76 -1.25
CA GLY A 283 1.99 -4.95 -1.08
C GLY A 283 3.40 -4.66 -0.55
N PHE A 284 3.64 -3.55 0.14
CA PHE A 284 4.93 -3.24 0.75
C PHE A 284 4.80 -2.59 2.13
N VAL A 285 5.91 -2.54 2.84
CA VAL A 285 6.06 -1.89 4.15
C VAL A 285 7.15 -0.82 4.05
N ALA A 286 6.87 0.39 4.54
CA ALA A 286 7.84 1.47 4.59
C ALA A 286 8.54 1.50 5.96
N SER A 287 9.87 1.39 5.97
CA SER A 287 10.65 1.49 7.20
C SER A 287 10.61 2.92 7.76
N GLY A 288 10.41 3.03 9.07
CA GLY A 288 10.37 4.31 9.76
C GLY A 288 9.19 5.21 9.33
N ASN A 289 8.09 4.63 8.87
CA ASN A 289 6.91 5.37 8.44
C ASN A 289 6.28 6.15 9.62
N PRO A 290 6.23 7.50 9.57
CA PRO A 290 5.70 8.32 10.65
C PRO A 290 4.18 8.16 10.86
N HIS A 291 3.47 7.60 9.87
CA HIS A 291 2.03 7.34 9.94
C HIS A 291 1.71 5.97 10.52
N SER A 292 2.72 5.11 10.76
CA SER A 292 2.50 3.77 11.28
C SER A 292 2.14 3.78 12.75
N VAL A 293 1.16 2.94 13.08
CA VAL A 293 0.63 2.71 14.42
C VAL A 293 0.39 1.24 14.64
N VAL A 294 0.37 0.80 15.89
CA VAL A 294 -0.06 -0.54 16.29
C VAL A 294 -1.49 -0.47 16.79
N TYR A 295 -2.38 -1.22 16.17
CA TYR A 295 -3.80 -1.23 16.52
C TYR A 295 -4.07 -2.15 17.72
N VAL A 296 -4.91 -1.67 18.63
CA VAL A 296 -5.48 -2.43 19.73
C VAL A 296 -6.89 -2.87 19.32
N ASP A 297 -7.05 -4.15 19.01
CA ASP A 297 -8.36 -4.72 18.71
C ASP A 297 -9.20 -4.93 19.97
N LEU A 298 -10.51 -5.21 19.79
CA LEU A 298 -11.42 -5.41 20.91
C LEU A 298 -11.05 -6.65 21.75
N GLY A 299 -10.52 -7.70 21.13
CA GLY A 299 -10.07 -8.89 21.86
C GLY A 299 -8.90 -8.57 22.77
N THR A 300 -7.94 -7.78 22.30
CA THR A 300 -6.83 -7.29 23.12
C THR A 300 -7.32 -6.36 24.23
N LEU A 301 -8.28 -5.46 23.95
CA LEU A 301 -8.85 -4.55 24.96
C LEU A 301 -9.54 -5.31 26.08
N GLN A 302 -10.12 -6.49 25.84
CA GLN A 302 -10.74 -7.35 26.85
C GLN A 302 -9.80 -7.68 28.03
N LEU A 303 -8.48 -7.71 27.80
CA LEU A 303 -7.50 -7.94 28.87
C LEU A 303 -7.57 -6.91 30.00
N CYS A 304 -8.14 -5.73 29.75
CA CYS A 304 -8.28 -4.64 30.71
C CYS A 304 -9.72 -4.50 31.26
N LEU A 305 -10.67 -5.36 30.84
CA LEU A 305 -12.03 -5.30 31.30
C LEU A 305 -12.18 -6.02 32.64
N ASP A 306 -12.93 -5.43 33.54
CA ASP A 306 -13.37 -6.07 34.80
C ASP A 306 -14.79 -6.62 34.59
N GLU A 307 -14.92 -7.94 34.48
CA GLU A 307 -16.21 -8.61 34.31
C GLU A 307 -17.16 -8.39 35.48
N LYS A 308 -16.63 -7.98 36.65
CA LYS A 308 -17.43 -7.65 37.85
C LYS A 308 -18.00 -6.25 37.83
N ASP A 309 -17.57 -5.42 36.85
CA ASP A 309 -18.09 -4.07 36.68
C ASP A 309 -19.53 -4.09 36.15
N LYS A 310 -20.49 -3.81 37.04
CA LYS A 310 -21.92 -3.76 36.68
C LYS A 310 -22.26 -2.74 35.58
N GLN A 311 -21.39 -1.78 35.33
CA GLN A 311 -21.56 -0.72 34.34
C GLN A 311 -20.78 -1.01 33.02
N LEU A 312 -20.09 -2.14 32.95
CA LEU A 312 -19.23 -2.47 31.79
C LEU A 312 -20.00 -2.40 30.47
N THR A 313 -21.18 -3.03 30.41
CA THR A 313 -22.00 -3.01 29.18
C THR A 313 -22.35 -1.59 28.77
N GLN A 314 -22.69 -0.71 29.69
CA GLN A 314 -23.04 0.68 29.40
C GLN A 314 -21.83 1.49 29.00
N LYS A 315 -20.66 1.27 29.60
CA LYS A 315 -19.40 1.89 29.20
C LYS A 315 -19.01 1.52 27.77
N LEU A 316 -19.12 0.23 27.42
CA LEU A 316 -18.85 -0.26 26.07
C LEU A 316 -19.85 0.31 25.05
N LEU A 317 -21.12 0.45 25.41
CA LEU A 317 -22.14 1.10 24.58
C LEU A 317 -21.74 2.57 24.30
N TYR A 318 -21.37 3.34 25.32
CA TYR A 318 -20.94 4.72 25.14
C TYR A 318 -19.69 4.85 24.25
N LEU A 319 -18.70 3.98 24.44
CA LEU A 319 -17.52 3.95 23.59
C LEU A 319 -17.90 3.63 22.13
N ARG A 320 -18.80 2.68 21.92
CA ARG A 320 -19.26 2.32 20.57
C ARG A 320 -20.07 3.45 19.92
N ASP A 321 -21.07 4.00 20.63
CA ASP A 321 -21.99 4.99 20.10
C ASP A 321 -21.31 6.34 19.81
N ASN A 322 -20.16 6.60 20.45
CA ASN A 322 -19.31 7.76 20.18
C ASN A 322 -18.07 7.41 19.33
N ASP A 323 -18.04 6.24 18.68
CA ASP A 323 -16.98 5.77 17.78
C ASP A 323 -15.57 5.66 18.43
N PHE A 324 -15.49 5.50 19.75
CA PHE A 324 -14.21 5.35 20.46
C PHE A 324 -13.61 3.94 20.41
N LEU A 325 -14.36 2.92 19.99
CA LEU A 325 -13.83 1.56 19.84
C LEU A 325 -13.07 1.33 18.52
N ARG A 326 -13.03 2.34 17.66
CA ARG A 326 -12.25 2.31 16.43
C ARG A 326 -10.93 3.08 16.58
N ASN A 327 -9.91 2.62 15.88
CA ASN A 327 -8.61 3.29 15.83
C ASN A 327 -7.98 3.51 17.23
N LEU A 328 -8.14 2.52 18.12
CA LEU A 328 -7.36 2.45 19.35
C LEU A 328 -5.93 2.05 18.96
N THR A 329 -4.95 2.90 19.25
CA THR A 329 -3.60 2.69 18.70
C THR A 329 -2.50 3.10 19.67
N PHE A 330 -1.33 2.46 19.46
CA PHE A 330 -0.04 2.92 19.94
C PHE A 330 0.76 3.50 18.77
N GLY A 331 1.38 4.64 18.99
CA GLY A 331 2.28 5.30 18.04
C GLY A 331 3.64 5.57 18.67
N MET A 332 4.53 6.22 17.91
CA MET A 332 5.84 6.62 18.46
C MET A 332 5.72 7.60 19.65
N ASP A 333 4.64 8.35 19.74
CA ASP A 333 4.37 9.26 20.87
C ASP A 333 3.66 8.58 22.06
N GLY A 334 3.46 7.25 21.99
CA GLY A 334 2.75 6.47 22.99
C GLY A 334 1.30 6.14 22.61
N PRO A 335 0.41 5.90 23.59
CA PRO A 335 -0.99 5.59 23.32
C PRO A 335 -1.73 6.78 22.72
N SER A 336 -2.59 6.51 21.74
CA SER A 336 -3.43 7.55 21.14
C SER A 336 -4.41 8.14 22.15
N TRP A 337 -4.83 9.36 21.89
CA TRP A 337 -5.87 10.02 22.68
C TRP A 337 -7.14 9.15 22.79
N ARG A 338 -7.55 8.50 21.70
CA ARG A 338 -8.70 7.58 21.70
C ARG A 338 -8.51 6.39 22.64
N LEU A 339 -7.34 5.77 22.63
CA LEU A 339 -7.02 4.65 23.52
C LEU A 339 -7.05 5.09 24.98
N MET A 340 -6.42 6.21 25.32
CA MET A 340 -6.43 6.74 26.67
C MET A 340 -7.83 7.13 27.13
N THR A 341 -8.63 7.74 26.27
CA THR A 341 -10.04 8.07 26.56
C THR A 341 -10.88 6.81 26.82
N ALA A 342 -10.70 5.77 26.01
CA ALA A 342 -11.37 4.49 26.22
C ALA A 342 -10.98 3.87 27.57
N LEU A 343 -9.69 3.84 27.90
CA LEU A 343 -9.20 3.33 29.18
C LEU A 343 -9.71 4.16 30.36
N ARG A 344 -9.76 5.48 30.26
CA ARG A 344 -10.34 6.36 31.29
C ARG A 344 -11.79 6.04 31.55
N LEU A 345 -12.61 5.89 30.50
CA LEU A 345 -14.01 5.53 30.66
C LEU A 345 -14.16 4.15 31.30
N LEU A 346 -13.39 3.17 30.89
CA LEU A 346 -13.38 1.83 31.46
C LEU A 346 -12.96 1.82 32.95
N SER A 347 -12.05 2.74 33.34
CA SER A 347 -11.54 2.86 34.70
C SER A 347 -12.55 3.46 35.73
N LEU A 348 -13.64 4.10 35.27
CA LEU A 348 -14.58 4.78 36.13
C LEU A 348 -15.19 3.84 37.16
N LYS A 349 -15.20 4.28 38.45
CA LYS A 349 -15.95 3.63 39.49
C LYS A 349 -17.42 4.08 39.47
N PRO A 350 -18.36 3.34 40.13
CA PRO A 350 -19.77 3.72 40.15
C PRO A 350 -20.02 5.16 40.58
N GLU A 351 -19.25 5.66 41.57
CA GLU A 351 -19.40 7.01 42.13
C GLU A 351 -18.93 8.10 41.14
N GLN A 352 -18.03 7.74 40.22
CA GLN A 352 -17.43 8.65 39.21
C GLN A 352 -18.17 8.61 37.88
N TYR A 353 -19.18 7.74 37.75
CA TYR A 353 -19.82 7.49 36.47
C TYR A 353 -20.48 8.73 35.85
N SER A 354 -20.95 9.67 36.69
CA SER A 354 -21.51 10.96 36.22
C SER A 354 -20.52 11.78 35.37
N CYS A 355 -19.20 11.53 35.52
CA CYS A 355 -18.17 12.25 34.80
C CYS A 355 -17.92 11.74 33.35
N TRP A 356 -18.66 10.70 32.90
CA TRP A 356 -18.39 10.04 31.61
C TRP A 356 -18.32 10.99 30.41
N LYS A 357 -19.17 12.04 30.37
CA LYS A 357 -19.13 13.05 29.28
C LYS A 357 -17.83 13.82 29.25
N SER A 358 -17.34 14.24 30.41
CA SER A 358 -16.05 14.95 30.51
C SER A 358 -14.88 14.06 30.11
N VAL A 359 -14.95 12.77 30.47
CA VAL A 359 -13.94 11.76 30.08
C VAL A 359 -13.91 11.59 28.56
N LEU A 360 -15.04 11.53 27.86
CA LEU A 360 -15.08 11.47 26.40
C LEU A 360 -14.51 12.73 25.73
N LEU A 361 -14.48 13.86 26.45
CA LEU A 361 -13.78 15.07 26.01
C LEU A 361 -12.29 15.08 26.37
N GLY A 362 -11.77 13.98 26.96
CA GLY A 362 -10.36 13.83 27.29
C GLY A 362 -9.96 14.21 28.71
N ALA A 363 -10.92 14.56 29.59
CA ALA A 363 -10.61 14.94 30.95
C ALA A 363 -10.07 13.74 31.75
N ALA A 364 -9.03 13.97 32.54
CA ALA A 364 -8.55 13.05 33.56
C ALA A 364 -9.56 12.98 34.71
N VAL A 365 -9.68 11.81 35.34
CA VAL A 365 -10.66 11.59 36.42
C VAL A 365 -10.03 11.81 37.79
N SER A 366 -8.94 11.12 38.08
CA SER A 366 -8.16 11.21 39.31
C SER A 366 -6.77 10.58 39.07
N ARG A 367 -5.82 10.86 39.94
CA ARG A 367 -4.48 10.27 39.88
C ARG A 367 -4.51 8.75 39.84
N ASP A 368 -5.27 8.13 40.74
CA ASP A 368 -5.40 6.67 40.81
C ASP A 368 -5.96 6.07 39.49
N ARG A 369 -6.90 6.80 38.82
CA ARG A 369 -7.46 6.35 37.55
C ARG A 369 -6.48 6.50 36.39
N GLU A 370 -5.71 7.58 36.37
CA GLU A 370 -4.63 7.75 35.39
C GLU A 370 -3.52 6.68 35.55
N GLU A 371 -3.14 6.37 36.80
CA GLU A 371 -2.20 5.27 37.09
C GLU A 371 -2.75 3.91 36.61
N TRP A 372 -4.05 3.64 36.83
CA TRP A 372 -4.69 2.46 36.27
C TRP A 372 -4.69 2.45 34.73
N CYS A 373 -4.95 3.58 34.09
CA CYS A 373 -4.94 3.69 32.62
C CYS A 373 -3.54 3.42 32.07
N ILE A 374 -2.49 3.99 32.67
CA ILE A 374 -1.10 3.75 32.28
C ILE A 374 -0.72 2.28 32.47
N HIS A 375 -1.11 1.67 33.60
CA HIS A 375 -0.86 0.26 33.85
C HIS A 375 -1.58 -0.64 32.83
N SER A 376 -2.84 -0.33 32.51
CA SER A 376 -3.62 -1.03 31.50
C SER A 376 -3.00 -0.89 30.10
N ALA A 377 -2.60 0.32 29.73
CA ALA A 377 -1.89 0.57 28.46
C ALA A 377 -0.58 -0.23 28.35
N LEU A 378 0.20 -0.32 29.45
CA LEU A 378 1.41 -1.16 29.51
C LEU A 378 1.08 -2.64 29.36
N LYS A 379 0.00 -3.13 29.98
CA LYS A 379 -0.45 -4.53 29.85
C LYS A 379 -0.81 -4.86 28.41
N LEU A 380 -1.56 -3.97 27.72
CA LEU A 380 -1.91 -4.13 26.32
C LEU A 380 -0.67 -4.10 25.43
N CYS A 381 0.24 -3.14 25.64
CA CYS A 381 1.49 -3.00 24.91
C CYS A 381 2.36 -4.26 25.03
N ASN A 382 2.51 -4.82 26.24
CA ASN A 382 3.27 -6.04 26.47
C ASN A 382 2.64 -7.25 25.76
N ASN A 383 1.32 -7.41 25.86
CA ASN A 383 0.62 -8.51 25.18
C ASN A 383 0.81 -8.46 23.65
N LEU A 384 0.69 -7.27 23.05
CA LEU A 384 0.93 -7.10 21.62
C LEU A 384 2.40 -7.35 21.25
N SER A 385 3.33 -6.95 22.10
CA SER A 385 4.76 -7.24 21.91
C SER A 385 5.07 -8.73 21.97
N ASP A 386 4.47 -9.46 22.92
CA ASP A 386 4.64 -10.92 23.06
C ASP A 386 4.06 -11.67 21.84
N ASP A 387 2.88 -11.25 21.34
CA ASP A 387 2.29 -11.78 20.11
C ASP A 387 3.20 -11.53 18.91
N ASN A 388 3.79 -10.35 18.84
CA ASN A 388 4.66 -9.94 17.77
C ASN A 388 5.98 -10.72 17.73
N VAL A 389 6.58 -10.98 18.91
CA VAL A 389 7.80 -11.81 19.03
C VAL A 389 7.53 -13.22 18.56
N LYS A 390 6.43 -13.85 18.97
CA LYS A 390 6.04 -15.19 18.51
C LYS A 390 5.86 -15.26 17.00
N ALA A 391 5.19 -14.27 16.41
CA ALA A 391 5.04 -14.20 14.96
C ALA A 391 6.38 -14.08 14.24
N LEU A 392 7.32 -13.28 14.76
CA LEU A 392 8.67 -13.13 14.21
C LEU A 392 9.50 -14.43 14.30
N GLU A 393 9.38 -15.19 15.38
CA GLU A 393 10.00 -16.50 15.53
C GLU A 393 9.48 -17.48 14.47
N THR A 394 8.16 -17.61 14.33
CA THR A 394 7.52 -18.45 13.31
C THR A 394 7.92 -18.03 11.89
N LEU A 395 7.94 -16.72 11.59
CA LEU A 395 8.39 -16.20 10.29
C LEU A 395 9.84 -16.59 10.00
N SER A 396 10.72 -16.55 11.01
CA SER A 396 12.12 -16.96 10.86
C SER A 396 12.26 -18.44 10.51
N GLU A 397 11.45 -19.31 11.11
CA GLU A 397 11.41 -20.74 10.81
C GLU A 397 10.87 -21.01 9.40
N LEU A 398 9.76 -20.41 9.02
CA LEU A 398 9.12 -20.62 7.72
C LEU A 398 9.97 -20.14 6.54
N LYS A 399 10.85 -19.16 6.75
CA LYS A 399 11.76 -18.69 5.69
C LYS A 399 12.84 -19.73 5.35
N GLN A 400 13.12 -20.68 6.25
CA GLN A 400 14.08 -21.75 5.99
C GLN A 400 13.49 -22.74 4.99
N GLY A 401 13.92 -22.68 3.74
CA GLY A 401 13.44 -23.55 2.65
C GLY A 401 12.29 -23.00 1.83
N ALA A 402 11.85 -21.78 2.09
CA ALA A 402 10.83 -21.12 1.27
C ALA A 402 11.32 -20.83 -0.16
N ASN A 403 10.48 -21.07 -1.15
CA ASN A 403 10.73 -20.62 -2.53
C ASN A 403 10.66 -19.09 -2.64
N LEU A 404 11.17 -18.53 -3.74
CA LEU A 404 11.28 -17.08 -3.89
C LEU A 404 9.95 -16.30 -3.70
N PRO A 405 8.81 -16.70 -4.30
CA PRO A 405 7.54 -16.00 -4.08
C PRO A 405 7.09 -16.03 -2.61
N LEU A 406 7.15 -17.19 -1.97
CA LEU A 406 6.83 -17.33 -0.54
C LEU A 406 7.77 -16.51 0.33
N LEU A 407 9.07 -16.55 0.05
CA LEU A 407 10.07 -15.77 0.78
C LEU A 407 9.76 -14.25 0.72
N GLN A 408 9.34 -13.74 -0.44
CA GLN A 408 8.96 -12.34 -0.58
C GLN A 408 7.75 -11.97 0.29
N GLN A 409 6.74 -12.84 0.35
CA GLN A 409 5.57 -12.65 1.21
C GLN A 409 5.95 -12.68 2.70
N LEU A 410 6.75 -13.66 3.12
CA LEU A 410 7.23 -13.76 4.50
C LEU A 410 8.09 -12.55 4.90
N CYS A 411 8.96 -12.07 4.01
CA CYS A 411 9.79 -10.89 4.28
C CYS A 411 8.98 -9.60 4.46
N VAL A 412 7.90 -9.40 3.69
CA VAL A 412 7.09 -8.19 3.87
C VAL A 412 6.27 -8.25 5.16
N VAL A 413 5.77 -9.43 5.58
CA VAL A 413 5.10 -9.63 6.86
C VAL A 413 6.08 -9.42 8.02
N GLU A 414 7.30 -9.98 7.91
CA GLU A 414 8.35 -9.75 8.89
C GLU A 414 8.69 -8.26 9.05
N SER A 415 8.81 -7.53 7.94
CA SER A 415 9.07 -6.09 7.97
C SER A 415 7.97 -5.33 8.69
N LEU A 416 6.69 -5.72 8.50
CA LEU A 416 5.56 -5.13 9.22
C LEU A 416 5.69 -5.40 10.73
N ARG A 417 5.93 -6.65 11.11
CA ARG A 417 6.06 -7.05 12.52
C ARG A 417 7.25 -6.38 13.22
N GLN A 418 8.37 -6.18 12.50
CA GLN A 418 9.53 -5.45 13.02
C GLN A 418 9.23 -3.95 13.24
N GLU A 419 8.50 -3.31 12.33
CA GLU A 419 8.09 -1.91 12.52
C GLU A 419 7.09 -1.76 13.67
N GLU A 420 6.15 -2.69 13.83
CA GLU A 420 5.26 -2.71 14.99
C GLU A 420 6.02 -2.93 16.31
N GLN A 421 6.99 -3.86 16.32
CA GLN A 421 7.82 -4.11 17.50
C GLN A 421 8.57 -2.85 17.93
N ARG A 422 9.14 -2.12 16.97
CA ARG A 422 9.83 -0.85 17.21
C ARG A 422 8.90 0.20 17.85
N ILE A 423 7.64 0.30 17.40
CA ILE A 423 6.65 1.22 17.97
C ILE A 423 6.31 0.80 19.40
N LEU A 424 6.08 -0.49 19.65
CA LEU A 424 5.72 -1.01 20.96
C LEU A 424 6.84 -0.84 21.99
N GLU A 425 8.10 -1.07 21.60
CA GLU A 425 9.27 -0.83 22.45
C GLU A 425 9.38 0.64 22.85
N HIS A 426 9.20 1.54 21.88
CA HIS A 426 9.23 2.98 22.16
C HIS A 426 8.07 3.40 23.06
N THR A 427 6.85 2.93 22.77
CA THR A 427 5.66 3.18 23.58
C THR A 427 5.84 2.72 25.03
N ARG A 428 6.48 1.57 25.25
CA ARG A 428 6.78 1.06 26.59
C ARG A 428 7.63 2.05 27.39
N VAL A 429 8.67 2.62 26.78
CA VAL A 429 9.51 3.64 27.40
C VAL A 429 8.71 4.90 27.75
N VAL A 430 7.87 5.38 26.82
CA VAL A 430 6.99 6.54 27.06
C VAL A 430 6.06 6.29 28.25
N LEU A 431 5.39 5.15 28.31
CA LEU A 431 4.47 4.79 29.38
C LEU A 431 5.18 4.63 30.75
N GLN A 432 6.39 4.06 30.77
CA GLN A 432 7.20 3.95 31.98
C GLN A 432 7.60 5.33 32.52
N ASN A 433 7.96 6.27 31.67
CA ASN A 433 8.27 7.64 32.05
C ASN A 433 7.05 8.37 32.61
N LEU A 434 5.85 8.16 32.05
CA LEU A 434 4.61 8.73 32.56
C LEU A 434 4.23 8.16 33.95
N ARG A 435 4.61 6.93 34.26
CA ARG A 435 4.36 6.31 35.58
C ARG A 435 5.28 6.87 36.68
N GLY A 436 6.44 7.40 36.30
CA GLY A 436 7.41 7.96 37.25
C GLY A 436 7.16 9.42 37.63
N GLN A 437 6.20 10.08 37.00
CA GLN A 437 5.75 11.45 37.29
C GLN A 437 4.50 11.43 38.18
#